data_169e284a4ec8d4cfe3b83be2f50a2a53
#
_entry.id   169e284a4ec8d4cfe3b83be2f50a2a53
#
_cell.length_a   1.000
_cell.length_b   1.000
_cell.length_c   1.000
_cell.angle_alpha   90.00
_cell.angle_beta   90.00
_cell.angle_gamma   90.00
#
_symmetry.space_group_name_H-M   'P 1'
#
loop_
_entity.id
_entity.type
_entity.pdbx_description
1 polymer ?
#
loop_
_entity_poly.entity_id
_entity_poly.type
_entity_poly.pdbx_seq_one_letter_code
_entity_poly.pdbx_strand_id
1 'polypeptide(L)'
;MEIKTIEGKDYLVSSVQMGKQCLVETDKLFNDMWEFITLLRTYNKSEFVKEGYGSNVEHIYRKYSTDYFSPTFLKSFTENQFGCLAHDIYGTGESNVRGINFHKVMELYYKLPNGERTYEKALEITKEVCTDGSYDKVLEYVEYYFKRHNDYLGGKLDDNTLECLTEHKGKCEIFVKSLGKKLPMKMKYIIDRLDYRDDKIYLIDYKTGSPTADKCNSFDGYLPQMTLYRWAIENEFDMEITATYLNIPKKIKDFYVRVNRSNRIDEVVFEMCERFYKKYEKFKQDRLLRVKPVDWCDNQEEKNVINTLAYGGVDTKVEILVPLGETNNDIKDFIVG
;
A
#
# COMPACT_ATOMS: atom_id res chain seq x y z
N MET A 1 -19.86 21.75 0.73
CA MET A 1 -18.53 21.40 1.29
C MET A 1 -18.30 22.23 2.55
N GLU A 2 -17.75 21.65 3.60
CA GLU A 2 -17.46 22.31 4.89
C GLU A 2 -16.02 21.99 5.31
N ILE A 3 -15.30 22.98 5.86
CA ILE A 3 -13.99 22.77 6.47
C ILE A 3 -14.07 23.11 7.96
N LYS A 4 -13.52 22.22 8.80
CA LYS A 4 -13.53 22.36 10.25
C LYS A 4 -12.10 22.28 10.79
N THR A 5 -11.74 23.21 11.66
CA THR A 5 -10.45 23.19 12.34
C THR A 5 -10.61 22.54 13.72
N ILE A 6 -9.79 21.53 13.99
CA ILE A 6 -9.74 20.83 15.27
C ILE A 6 -8.27 20.75 15.69
N GLU A 7 -7.93 21.29 16.85
CA GLU A 7 -6.56 21.28 17.41
C GLU A 7 -5.49 21.75 16.42
N GLY A 8 -5.77 22.81 15.65
CA GLY A 8 -4.82 23.39 14.69
C GLY A 8 -4.66 22.62 13.37
N LYS A 9 -5.51 21.64 13.09
CA LYS A 9 -5.56 20.90 11.83
C LYS A 9 -6.90 21.10 11.14
N ASP A 10 -6.87 21.23 9.84
CA ASP A 10 -8.08 21.36 9.04
C ASP A 10 -8.55 20.02 8.52
N TYR A 11 -9.86 19.87 8.46
CA TYR A 11 -10.56 18.68 7.99
C TYR A 11 -11.64 19.06 6.97
N LEU A 12 -11.69 18.34 5.85
CA LEU A 12 -12.87 18.34 5.00
C LEU A 12 -13.95 17.53 5.70
N VAL A 13 -15.08 18.19 6.03
CA VAL A 13 -16.22 17.54 6.68
C VAL A 13 -17.17 17.03 5.60
N SER A 14 -17.47 15.76 5.64
CA SER A 14 -18.42 15.13 4.76
C SER A 14 -19.25 14.08 5.51
N SER A 15 -20.07 13.32 4.82
CA SER A 15 -20.82 12.24 5.44
C SER A 15 -21.02 11.07 4.52
N VAL A 16 -21.17 9.89 5.12
CA VAL A 16 -21.60 8.67 4.46
C VAL A 16 -22.83 8.12 5.16
N GLN A 17 -23.65 7.38 4.43
CA GLN A 17 -24.90 6.83 4.95
C GLN A 17 -25.00 5.35 4.65
N MET A 18 -25.50 4.57 5.61
CA MET A 18 -25.83 3.16 5.41
C MET A 18 -27.11 3.03 4.62
N GLY A 19 -27.01 2.44 3.45
CA GLY A 19 -28.16 2.02 2.66
C GLY A 19 -28.59 0.58 2.94
N LYS A 20 -29.37 0.02 2.05
CA LYS A 20 -29.82 -1.38 2.14
C LYS A 20 -28.68 -2.37 1.89
N GLN A 21 -28.79 -3.60 2.38
CA GLN A 21 -27.85 -4.71 2.11
C GLN A 21 -26.40 -4.48 2.58
N CYS A 22 -26.19 -3.77 3.67
CA CYS A 22 -24.86 -3.41 4.18
C CYS A 22 -24.00 -2.66 3.13
N LEU A 23 -24.62 -1.80 2.35
CA LEU A 23 -23.96 -0.91 1.40
C LEU A 23 -23.93 0.51 1.96
N VAL A 24 -22.77 1.14 1.92
CA VAL A 24 -22.54 2.52 2.35
C VAL A 24 -22.55 3.44 1.13
N GLU A 25 -23.41 4.44 1.16
CA GLU A 25 -23.49 5.47 0.14
C GLU A 25 -22.35 6.49 0.36
N THR A 26 -21.49 6.63 -0.64
CA THR A 26 -20.29 7.49 -0.56
C THR A 26 -20.28 8.63 -1.57
N ASP A 27 -21.38 8.82 -2.29
CA ASP A 27 -21.47 9.82 -3.36
C ASP A 27 -21.19 11.23 -2.85
N LYS A 28 -21.81 11.61 -1.72
CA LYS A 28 -21.54 12.91 -1.09
C LYS A 28 -20.07 13.10 -0.73
N LEU A 29 -19.43 12.11 -0.13
CA LEU A 29 -18.00 12.17 0.24
C LEU A 29 -17.11 12.41 -0.98
N PHE A 30 -17.32 11.66 -2.06
CA PHE A 30 -16.52 11.82 -3.28
C PHE A 30 -16.80 13.13 -4.03
N ASN A 31 -18.04 13.63 -3.97
CA ASN A 31 -18.38 14.93 -4.53
C ASN A 31 -17.73 16.08 -3.75
N ASP A 32 -17.77 16.04 -2.42
CA ASP A 32 -17.09 17.03 -1.56
C ASP A 32 -15.58 17.01 -1.79
N MET A 33 -14.96 15.82 -1.90
CA MET A 33 -13.53 15.68 -2.24
C MET A 33 -13.21 16.30 -3.61
N TRP A 34 -14.05 16.05 -4.61
CA TRP A 34 -13.84 16.60 -5.95
C TRP A 34 -13.99 18.11 -5.99
N GLU A 35 -14.98 18.65 -5.31
CA GLU A 35 -15.19 20.09 -5.16
C GLU A 35 -13.96 20.74 -4.50
N PHE A 36 -13.48 20.17 -3.40
CA PHE A 36 -12.28 20.64 -2.70
C PHE A 36 -11.04 20.63 -3.60
N ILE A 37 -10.77 19.51 -4.30
CA ILE A 37 -9.63 19.40 -5.21
C ILE A 37 -9.73 20.43 -6.35
N THR A 38 -10.92 20.67 -6.86
CA THR A 38 -11.14 21.65 -7.93
C THR A 38 -10.84 23.08 -7.45
N LEU A 39 -11.27 23.43 -6.25
CA LEU A 39 -10.96 24.71 -5.63
C LEU A 39 -9.47 24.86 -5.40
N LEU A 40 -8.80 23.86 -4.80
CA LEU A 40 -7.35 23.89 -4.62
C LEU A 40 -6.60 24.08 -5.94
N ARG A 41 -6.99 23.40 -7.01
CA ARG A 41 -6.35 23.53 -8.33
C ARG A 41 -6.57 24.90 -8.94
N THR A 42 -7.72 25.51 -8.72
CA THR A 42 -8.00 26.89 -9.17
C THR A 42 -7.12 27.88 -8.43
N TYR A 43 -6.90 27.63 -7.15
CA TYR A 43 -6.06 28.44 -6.28
C TYR A 43 -4.56 28.22 -6.47
N ASN A 44 -4.17 27.04 -6.95
CA ASN A 44 -2.77 26.60 -7.13
C ASN A 44 -1.97 27.43 -8.17
N LYS A 45 -2.59 28.36 -8.84
CA LYS A 45 -1.89 29.38 -9.66
C LYS A 45 -1.14 30.41 -8.80
N SER A 46 -1.32 30.41 -7.49
CA SER A 46 -0.64 31.24 -6.50
C SER A 46 0.19 30.38 -5.55
N GLU A 47 1.27 30.89 -5.00
CA GLU A 47 2.31 30.25 -4.18
C GLU A 47 1.84 29.43 -2.93
N PHE A 48 0.54 29.22 -2.74
CA PHE A 48 -0.08 28.70 -1.50
C PHE A 48 -0.13 27.19 -1.34
N VAL A 49 0.12 26.40 -2.38
CA VAL A 49 0.18 24.93 -2.23
C VAL A 49 1.61 24.48 -1.90
N LYS A 50 2.27 25.25 -1.07
CA LYS A 50 3.45 24.77 -0.39
C LYS A 50 3.01 23.76 0.66
N GLU A 51 3.62 22.57 0.63
CA GLU A 51 3.65 21.62 1.75
C GLU A 51 2.48 20.65 1.92
N GLY A 52 1.85 20.21 0.83
CA GLY A 52 0.99 19.04 0.91
C GLY A 52 -0.40 19.25 1.49
N TYR A 53 -0.84 20.49 1.74
CA TYR A 53 -2.22 20.76 2.17
C TYR A 53 -3.22 20.18 1.17
N GLY A 54 -4.15 19.38 1.65
CA GLY A 54 -5.12 18.68 0.80
C GLY A 54 -4.57 17.53 -0.05
N SER A 55 -3.27 17.23 0.02
CA SER A 55 -2.65 16.13 -0.76
C SER A 55 -3.26 14.77 -0.44
N ASN A 56 -3.69 14.57 0.81
CA ASN A 56 -4.36 13.34 1.23
C ASN A 56 -5.70 13.17 0.53
N VAL A 57 -6.53 14.23 0.45
CA VAL A 57 -7.82 14.20 -0.27
C VAL A 57 -7.62 13.85 -1.73
N GLU A 58 -6.64 14.49 -2.38
CA GLU A 58 -6.33 14.22 -3.79
C GLU A 58 -5.82 12.78 -3.98
N HIS A 59 -4.98 12.27 -3.06
CA HIS A 59 -4.48 10.91 -3.10
C HIS A 59 -5.62 9.89 -3.00
N ILE A 60 -6.51 10.06 -2.01
CA ILE A 60 -7.68 9.18 -1.80
C ILE A 60 -8.58 9.23 -3.04
N TYR A 61 -8.98 10.43 -3.48
CA TYR A 61 -9.84 10.58 -4.65
C TYR A 61 -9.25 9.90 -5.88
N ARG A 62 -7.97 10.13 -6.18
CA ARG A 62 -7.28 9.49 -7.31
C ARG A 62 -7.22 7.98 -7.18
N LYS A 63 -7.01 7.44 -5.97
CA LYS A 63 -6.98 5.99 -5.72
C LYS A 63 -8.29 5.32 -6.10
N TYR A 64 -9.41 5.96 -5.79
CA TYR A 64 -10.77 5.46 -6.07
C TYR A 64 -11.36 5.93 -7.41
N SER A 65 -10.58 6.63 -8.22
CA SER A 65 -10.97 7.10 -9.56
C SER A 65 -10.00 6.65 -10.66
N THR A 66 -9.02 5.81 -10.31
CA THR A 66 -7.96 5.35 -11.23
C THR A 66 -8.35 4.08 -11.98
N ASP A 67 -7.68 3.85 -13.09
CA ASP A 67 -7.71 2.56 -13.81
C ASP A 67 -6.47 1.70 -13.52
N TYR A 68 -5.56 2.17 -12.62
CA TYR A 68 -4.37 1.46 -12.21
C TYR A 68 -4.46 1.01 -10.76
N PHE A 69 -4.34 -0.27 -10.51
CA PHE A 69 -4.53 -0.90 -9.20
C PHE A 69 -3.24 -1.49 -8.66
N SER A 70 -2.97 -1.28 -7.36
CA SER A 70 -1.90 -2.00 -6.67
C SER A 70 -2.42 -3.33 -6.13
N PRO A 71 -1.56 -4.35 -5.99
CA PRO A 71 -1.94 -5.62 -5.37
C PRO A 71 -2.52 -5.47 -3.96
N THR A 72 -1.96 -4.55 -3.17
CA THR A 72 -2.45 -4.26 -1.82
C THR A 72 -3.87 -3.70 -1.84
N PHE A 73 -4.15 -2.74 -2.74
CA PHE A 73 -5.50 -2.18 -2.88
C PHE A 73 -6.51 -3.24 -3.31
N LEU A 74 -6.15 -4.09 -4.28
CA LEU A 74 -6.99 -5.19 -4.74
C LEU A 74 -7.40 -6.09 -3.56
N LYS A 75 -6.45 -6.47 -2.71
CA LYS A 75 -6.71 -7.30 -1.53
C LYS A 75 -7.62 -6.58 -0.54
N SER A 76 -7.24 -5.39 -0.06
CA SER A 76 -7.96 -4.64 0.95
C SER A 76 -9.40 -4.31 0.53
N PHE A 77 -9.58 -3.84 -0.71
CA PHE A 77 -10.89 -3.53 -1.27
C PHE A 77 -11.78 -4.78 -1.41
N THR A 78 -11.19 -5.93 -1.74
CA THR A 78 -11.95 -7.19 -1.85
C THR A 78 -12.40 -7.71 -0.49
N GLU A 79 -11.59 -7.53 0.55
CA GLU A 79 -11.86 -7.99 1.92
C GLU A 79 -12.94 -7.14 2.61
N ASN A 80 -12.78 -5.81 2.58
CA ASN A 80 -13.75 -4.85 3.15
C ASN A 80 -13.68 -3.54 2.37
N GLN A 81 -14.63 -3.30 1.48
CA GLN A 81 -14.59 -2.15 0.56
C GLN A 81 -14.61 -0.81 1.30
N PHE A 82 -15.54 -0.64 2.24
CA PHE A 82 -15.62 0.58 3.02
C PHE A 82 -14.48 0.67 4.05
N GLY A 83 -14.09 -0.43 4.67
CA GLY A 83 -12.94 -0.46 5.57
C GLY A 83 -11.64 -0.04 4.88
N CYS A 84 -11.46 -0.40 3.60
CA CYS A 84 -10.32 0.07 2.80
C CYS A 84 -10.33 1.61 2.64
N LEU A 85 -11.49 2.21 2.36
CA LEU A 85 -11.63 3.67 2.27
C LEU A 85 -11.42 4.36 3.63
N ALA A 86 -12.01 3.83 4.69
CA ALA A 86 -11.84 4.35 6.04
C ALA A 86 -10.37 4.34 6.47
N HIS A 87 -9.65 3.24 6.17
CA HIS A 87 -8.21 3.15 6.42
C HIS A 87 -7.40 4.22 5.67
N ASP A 88 -7.75 4.50 4.42
CA ASP A 88 -7.08 5.56 3.66
C ASP A 88 -7.36 6.96 4.23
N ILE A 89 -8.53 7.18 4.85
CA ILE A 89 -8.93 8.46 5.45
C ILE A 89 -8.26 8.69 6.81
N TYR A 90 -8.31 7.69 7.69
CA TYR A 90 -7.86 7.82 9.08
C TYR A 90 -6.38 7.48 9.29
N GLY A 91 -5.73 6.99 8.23
CA GLY A 91 -4.29 6.77 8.21
C GLY A 91 -3.85 5.47 8.87
N THR A 92 -2.54 5.29 8.86
CA THR A 92 -1.88 4.10 9.35
C THR A 92 -1.41 4.29 10.79
N GLY A 93 -1.63 3.29 11.63
CA GLY A 93 -1.09 3.29 12.99
C GLY A 93 0.46 3.22 13.03
N GLU A 94 1.02 3.46 14.21
CA GLU A 94 2.49 3.43 14.47
C GLU A 94 3.20 2.14 14.01
N SER A 95 2.49 1.01 13.95
CA SER A 95 3.06 -0.26 13.50
C SER A 95 3.57 -0.22 12.06
N ASN A 96 2.97 0.61 11.21
CA ASN A 96 3.36 0.75 9.81
C ASN A 96 4.59 1.63 9.62
N VAL A 97 4.81 2.63 10.50
CA VAL A 97 5.98 3.52 10.42
C VAL A 97 7.28 2.72 10.48
N ARG A 98 7.36 1.72 11.37
CA ARG A 98 8.53 0.84 11.49
C ARG A 98 8.78 0.02 10.22
N GLY A 99 7.70 -0.46 9.61
CA GLY A 99 7.79 -1.17 8.34
C GLY A 99 8.31 -0.25 7.22
N ILE A 100 7.74 0.93 7.09
CA ILE A 100 8.15 1.93 6.10
C ILE A 100 9.62 2.30 6.27
N ASN A 101 10.05 2.56 7.51
CA ASN A 101 11.44 2.92 7.78
C ASN A 101 12.42 1.76 7.49
N PHE A 102 12.06 0.51 7.81
CA PHE A 102 12.89 -0.63 7.43
C PHE A 102 13.02 -0.78 5.91
N HIS A 103 11.92 -0.68 5.17
CA HIS A 103 11.97 -0.69 3.68
C HIS A 103 12.86 0.44 3.16
N LYS A 104 12.76 1.65 3.76
CA LYS A 104 13.59 2.79 3.36
C LYS A 104 15.07 2.57 3.64
N VAL A 105 15.41 1.98 4.78
CA VAL A 105 16.80 1.59 5.08
C VAL A 105 17.33 0.61 4.05
N MET A 106 16.57 -0.44 3.73
CA MET A 106 16.98 -1.44 2.75
C MET A 106 17.09 -0.86 1.32
N GLU A 107 16.17 0.03 0.95
CA GLU A 107 16.25 0.78 -0.31
C GLU A 107 17.57 1.55 -0.43
N LEU A 108 17.88 2.37 0.57
CA LEU A 108 19.08 3.20 0.56
C LEU A 108 20.36 2.37 0.61
N TYR A 109 20.37 1.30 1.42
CA TYR A 109 21.50 0.38 1.50
C TYR A 109 21.83 -0.26 0.15
N TYR A 110 20.83 -0.82 -0.55
CA TYR A 110 21.05 -1.47 -1.84
C TYR A 110 21.26 -0.48 -2.99
N LYS A 111 21.01 0.82 -2.80
CA LYS A 111 21.41 1.88 -3.73
C LYS A 111 22.87 2.31 -3.58
N LEU A 112 23.54 1.90 -2.51
CA LEU A 112 24.97 2.16 -2.39
C LEU A 112 25.74 1.48 -3.52
N PRO A 113 26.84 2.11 -4.00
CA PRO A 113 27.75 1.47 -4.96
C PRO A 113 28.30 0.15 -4.44
N ASN A 114 28.65 -0.74 -5.36
CA ASN A 114 29.38 -1.96 -5.01
C ASN A 114 30.69 -1.60 -4.27
N GLY A 115 30.98 -2.35 -3.21
CA GLY A 115 32.11 -2.07 -2.31
C GLY A 115 31.80 -1.18 -1.11
N GLU A 116 30.65 -0.47 -1.11
CA GLU A 116 30.23 0.38 0.01
C GLU A 116 29.13 -0.23 0.88
N ARG A 117 28.59 -1.39 0.50
CA ARG A 117 27.51 -2.07 1.21
C ARG A 117 28.05 -2.85 2.40
N THR A 118 28.23 -2.16 3.52
CA THR A 118 28.69 -2.77 4.77
C THR A 118 27.61 -2.67 5.86
N TYR A 119 27.75 -3.49 6.90
CA TYR A 119 26.85 -3.43 8.06
C TYR A 119 26.89 -2.05 8.74
N GLU A 120 28.08 -1.45 8.84
CA GLU A 120 28.28 -0.11 9.41
C GLU A 120 27.51 0.95 8.63
N LYS A 121 27.51 0.86 7.29
CA LYS A 121 26.71 1.74 6.43
C LYS A 121 25.20 1.56 6.65
N ALA A 122 24.74 0.32 6.82
CA ALA A 122 23.35 0.07 7.15
C ALA A 122 22.94 0.71 8.49
N LEU A 123 23.84 0.68 9.50
CA LEU A 123 23.60 1.34 10.78
C LEU A 123 23.55 2.88 10.66
N GLU A 124 24.43 3.48 9.85
CA GLU A 124 24.41 4.91 9.56
C GLU A 124 23.08 5.32 8.92
N ILE A 125 22.68 4.62 7.85
CA ILE A 125 21.40 4.85 7.17
C ILE A 125 20.21 4.69 8.13
N THR A 126 20.24 3.69 9.02
CA THR A 126 19.17 3.49 10.00
C THR A 126 19.01 4.70 10.93
N LYS A 127 20.12 5.31 11.38
CA LYS A 127 20.08 6.54 12.19
C LYS A 127 19.53 7.73 11.43
N GLU A 128 19.85 7.86 10.15
CA GLU A 128 19.37 8.96 9.31
C GLU A 128 17.88 8.84 9.00
N VAL A 129 17.37 7.61 8.76
CA VAL A 129 15.98 7.36 8.40
C VAL A 129 15.04 7.44 9.60
N CYS A 130 15.47 6.94 10.77
CA CYS A 130 14.61 6.77 11.95
C CYS A 130 14.68 7.96 12.89
N THR A 131 14.18 9.10 12.49
CA THR A 131 14.11 10.33 13.32
C THR A 131 12.86 10.43 14.18
N ASP A 132 11.91 9.51 14.05
CA ASP A 132 10.58 9.49 14.65
C ASP A 132 10.44 8.61 15.90
N GLY A 133 11.55 8.21 16.51
CA GLY A 133 11.57 7.31 17.68
C GLY A 133 11.43 5.81 17.33
N SER A 134 11.42 5.45 16.07
CA SER A 134 11.35 4.03 15.62
C SER A 134 12.71 3.32 15.60
N TYR A 135 13.80 4.04 15.89
CA TYR A 135 15.18 3.58 15.69
C TYR A 135 15.46 2.20 16.26
N ASP A 136 15.22 1.98 17.56
CA ASP A 136 15.58 0.72 18.22
C ASP A 136 14.88 -0.49 17.59
N LYS A 137 13.64 -0.30 17.16
CA LYS A 137 12.84 -1.37 16.54
C LYS A 137 13.24 -1.65 15.10
N VAL A 138 13.63 -0.62 14.35
CA VAL A 138 14.14 -0.77 12.99
C VAL A 138 15.54 -1.37 13.02
N LEU A 139 16.37 -0.93 13.98
CA LEU A 139 17.69 -1.50 14.21
C LEU A 139 17.62 -3.01 14.45
N GLU A 140 16.68 -3.49 15.28
CA GLU A 140 16.46 -4.92 15.51
C GLU A 140 16.21 -5.68 14.19
N TYR A 141 15.41 -5.12 13.25
CA TYR A 141 15.18 -5.73 11.93
C TYR A 141 16.46 -5.76 11.08
N VAL A 142 17.24 -4.68 11.10
CA VAL A 142 18.51 -4.57 10.36
C VAL A 142 19.51 -5.59 10.89
N GLU A 143 19.69 -5.70 12.21
CA GLU A 143 20.58 -6.69 12.86
C GLU A 143 20.18 -8.12 12.49
N TYR A 144 18.89 -8.45 12.57
CA TYR A 144 18.39 -9.78 12.18
C TYR A 144 18.60 -10.04 10.70
N TYR A 145 18.40 -9.02 9.84
CA TYR A 145 18.64 -9.14 8.41
C TYR A 145 20.10 -9.51 8.14
N PHE A 146 21.06 -8.73 8.59
CA PHE A 146 22.48 -8.94 8.33
C PHE A 146 22.99 -10.25 8.91
N LYS A 147 22.56 -10.61 10.11
CA LYS A 147 22.95 -11.88 10.73
C LYS A 147 22.56 -13.11 9.91
N ARG A 148 21.49 -13.03 9.10
CA ARG A 148 20.92 -14.20 8.41
C ARG A 148 21.07 -14.17 6.91
N HIS A 149 21.25 -13.00 6.34
CA HIS A 149 21.37 -12.84 4.90
C HIS A 149 22.59 -13.58 4.35
N ASN A 150 23.72 -13.50 5.02
CA ASN A 150 24.93 -14.24 4.66
C ASN A 150 24.73 -15.75 4.72
N ASP A 151 24.02 -16.25 5.73
CA ASP A 151 23.69 -17.67 5.87
C ASP A 151 22.82 -18.17 4.72
N TYR A 152 21.80 -17.37 4.34
CA TYR A 152 20.92 -17.68 3.21
C TYR A 152 21.64 -17.76 1.88
N LEU A 153 22.57 -16.83 1.62
CA LEU A 153 23.37 -16.80 0.40
C LEU A 153 24.42 -17.92 0.39
N GLY A 154 24.58 -18.67 1.51
CA GLY A 154 25.53 -19.78 1.63
C GLY A 154 26.98 -19.35 1.42
N GLY A 155 27.29 -18.08 1.73
CA GLY A 155 28.60 -17.48 1.48
C GLY A 155 28.97 -17.32 -0.01
N LYS A 156 28.01 -17.54 -0.92
CA LYS A 156 28.27 -17.52 -2.38
C LYS A 156 28.08 -16.17 -3.03
N LEU A 157 27.41 -15.25 -2.35
CA LEU A 157 27.12 -13.90 -2.85
C LEU A 157 27.47 -12.88 -1.79
N ASP A 158 28.34 -11.98 -2.14
CA ASP A 158 28.61 -10.78 -1.39
C ASP A 158 27.59 -9.70 -1.82
N ASP A 159 26.93 -9.02 -0.87
CA ASP A 159 26.07 -7.88 -1.15
C ASP A 159 26.78 -6.83 -2.01
N ASN A 160 28.09 -6.72 -1.87
CA ASN A 160 28.93 -5.79 -2.61
C ASN A 160 29.06 -6.12 -4.12
N THR A 161 28.73 -7.33 -4.52
CA THR A 161 28.77 -7.75 -5.93
C THR A 161 27.38 -7.97 -6.52
N LEU A 162 26.33 -7.80 -5.72
CA LEU A 162 24.97 -8.04 -6.13
C LEU A 162 24.43 -6.88 -6.98
N GLU A 163 24.09 -7.17 -8.23
CA GLU A 163 23.32 -6.25 -9.06
C GLU A 163 21.84 -6.34 -8.68
N CYS A 164 21.26 -5.20 -8.33
CA CYS A 164 19.85 -5.15 -7.96
C CYS A 164 19.21 -3.81 -8.29
N LEU A 165 17.87 -3.84 -8.46
CA LEU A 165 17.01 -2.66 -8.47
C LEU A 165 16.18 -2.64 -7.18
N THR A 166 16.05 -1.46 -6.58
CA THR A 166 15.24 -1.25 -5.37
C THR A 166 14.14 -0.25 -5.61
N GLU A 167 13.01 -0.42 -4.93
CA GLU A 167 11.84 0.46 -5.08
C GLU A 167 11.46 0.67 -6.56
N HIS A 168 11.58 -0.41 -7.35
CA HIS A 168 11.27 -0.37 -8.77
C HIS A 168 9.78 -0.15 -9.00
N LYS A 169 9.44 0.95 -9.66
CA LYS A 169 8.05 1.42 -9.85
C LYS A 169 7.64 1.30 -11.29
N GLY A 170 6.47 0.73 -11.52
CA GLY A 170 5.94 0.63 -12.87
C GLY A 170 4.42 0.69 -12.94
N LYS A 171 3.96 0.83 -14.18
CA LYS A 171 2.54 0.73 -14.55
C LYS A 171 2.45 -0.04 -15.86
N CYS A 172 1.66 -1.09 -15.88
CA CYS A 172 1.52 -1.91 -17.08
C CYS A 172 0.13 -2.51 -17.22
N GLU A 173 -0.19 -2.93 -18.42
CA GLU A 173 -1.18 -3.94 -18.70
C GLU A 173 -0.50 -5.30 -18.58
N ILE A 174 -1.16 -6.28 -17.99
CA ILE A 174 -0.58 -7.59 -17.75
C ILE A 174 -1.21 -8.62 -18.68
N PHE A 175 -0.38 -9.30 -19.44
CA PHE A 175 -0.71 -10.53 -20.13
C PHE A 175 -0.14 -11.72 -19.34
N VAL A 176 -1.01 -12.58 -18.84
CA VAL A 176 -0.63 -13.77 -18.05
C VAL A 176 -0.25 -14.88 -19.02
N LYS A 177 1.06 -15.02 -19.29
CA LYS A 177 1.59 -15.95 -20.31
C LYS A 177 1.15 -17.39 -20.07
N SER A 178 1.12 -17.86 -18.81
CA SER A 178 0.68 -19.22 -18.43
C SER A 178 -0.78 -19.51 -18.77
N LEU A 179 -1.63 -18.49 -18.87
CA LEU A 179 -3.06 -18.64 -19.16
C LEU A 179 -3.45 -18.16 -20.56
N GLY A 180 -2.54 -17.48 -21.27
CA GLY A 180 -2.85 -16.84 -22.55
C GLY A 180 -3.92 -15.74 -22.44
N LYS A 181 -4.03 -15.06 -21.28
CA LYS A 181 -5.07 -14.09 -21.00
C LYS A 181 -4.52 -12.74 -20.53
N LYS A 182 -5.22 -11.66 -20.89
CA LYS A 182 -4.93 -10.31 -20.40
C LYS A 182 -5.79 -10.00 -19.18
N LEU A 183 -5.22 -9.36 -18.15
CA LEU A 183 -5.99 -8.86 -17.01
C LEU A 183 -6.98 -7.78 -17.48
N PRO A 184 -8.19 -7.72 -16.88
CA PRO A 184 -9.20 -6.71 -17.25
C PRO A 184 -8.84 -5.31 -16.75
N MET A 185 -7.78 -5.18 -15.97
CA MET A 185 -7.35 -3.95 -15.32
C MET A 185 -5.86 -3.70 -15.53
N LYS A 186 -5.44 -2.44 -15.39
CA LYS A 186 -4.03 -2.05 -15.41
C LYS A 186 -3.44 -2.12 -14.01
N MET A 187 -2.18 -2.49 -13.91
CA MET A 187 -1.48 -2.60 -12.63
C MET A 187 -0.49 -1.46 -12.44
N LYS A 188 -0.41 -0.96 -11.20
CA LYS A 188 0.72 -0.17 -10.69
C LYS A 188 1.40 -0.99 -9.60
N TYR A 189 2.72 -0.94 -9.56
CA TYR A 189 3.49 -1.72 -8.61
C TYR A 189 4.72 -0.94 -8.13
N ILE A 190 5.18 -1.33 -6.97
CA ILE A 190 6.46 -0.95 -6.38
C ILE A 190 7.05 -2.26 -5.88
N ILE A 191 8.21 -2.61 -6.38
CA ILE A 191 8.94 -3.82 -6.01
C ILE A 191 10.07 -3.41 -5.08
N ASP A 192 10.11 -3.99 -3.89
CA ASP A 192 11.14 -3.66 -2.90
C ASP A 192 12.54 -3.93 -3.43
N ARG A 193 12.74 -5.12 -4.04
CA ARG A 193 14.04 -5.47 -4.63
C ARG A 193 13.91 -6.52 -5.76
N LEU A 194 14.67 -6.31 -6.84
CA LEU A 194 14.94 -7.28 -7.90
C LEU A 194 16.42 -7.56 -7.93
N ASP A 195 16.81 -8.81 -7.73
CA ASP A 195 18.22 -9.26 -7.82
C ASP A 195 18.48 -9.89 -9.18
N TYR A 196 19.60 -9.50 -9.80
CA TYR A 196 20.09 -10.07 -11.05
C TYR A 196 21.29 -10.96 -10.74
N ARG A 197 21.21 -12.26 -11.13
CA ARG A 197 22.25 -13.26 -10.87
C ARG A 197 22.28 -14.26 -12.01
N ASP A 198 23.42 -14.41 -12.68
CA ASP A 198 23.62 -15.43 -13.72
C ASP A 198 22.45 -15.49 -14.73
N ASP A 199 22.10 -14.37 -15.33
CA ASP A 199 20.97 -14.21 -16.26
C ASP A 199 19.58 -14.58 -15.67
N LYS A 200 19.46 -14.57 -14.35
CA LYS A 200 18.22 -14.86 -13.61
C LYS A 200 17.77 -13.65 -12.81
N ILE A 201 16.44 -13.49 -12.73
CA ILE A 201 15.81 -12.44 -11.93
C ILE A 201 15.12 -13.08 -10.74
N TYR A 202 15.37 -12.50 -9.56
CA TYR A 202 14.73 -12.88 -8.30
C TYR A 202 13.98 -11.67 -7.75
N LEU A 203 12.71 -11.85 -7.42
CA LEU A 203 11.88 -10.82 -6.83
C LEU A 203 11.84 -11.01 -5.32
N ILE A 204 12.11 -9.97 -4.56
CA ILE A 204 12.14 -9.97 -3.10
C ILE A 204 11.26 -8.85 -2.57
N ASP A 205 10.43 -9.19 -1.60
CA ASP A 205 9.55 -8.25 -0.89
C ASP A 205 9.77 -8.41 0.62
N TYR A 206 9.94 -7.31 1.33
CA TYR A 206 10.23 -7.31 2.77
C TYR A 206 8.94 -7.32 3.60
N LYS A 207 8.91 -8.13 4.65
CA LYS A 207 7.79 -8.21 5.60
C LYS A 207 8.29 -8.10 7.03
N THR A 208 8.09 -6.94 7.63
CA THR A 208 8.49 -6.66 9.03
C THR A 208 7.57 -7.32 10.06
N GLY A 209 6.36 -7.74 9.65
CA GLY A 209 5.54 -8.65 10.44
C GLY A 209 6.20 -10.01 10.60
N SER A 210 5.50 -10.94 11.24
CA SER A 210 6.00 -12.32 11.44
C SER A 210 5.05 -13.35 10.83
N PRO A 211 4.71 -13.25 9.52
CA PRO A 211 3.81 -14.21 8.90
C PRO A 211 4.43 -15.62 8.94
N THR A 212 3.58 -16.63 9.02
CA THR A 212 4.01 -18.03 8.85
C THR A 212 4.27 -18.32 7.37
N ALA A 213 5.04 -19.36 7.07
CA ALA A 213 5.27 -19.79 5.68
C ALA A 213 3.95 -20.13 4.96
N ASP A 214 2.99 -20.73 5.68
CA ASP A 214 1.64 -21.01 5.14
C ASP A 214 0.89 -19.71 4.80
N LYS A 215 0.96 -18.69 5.66
CA LYS A 215 0.35 -17.37 5.36
C LYS A 215 1.03 -16.69 4.18
N CYS A 216 2.33 -16.87 4.01
CA CYS A 216 3.06 -16.38 2.84
C CYS A 216 2.55 -17.01 1.53
N ASN A 217 2.13 -18.27 1.58
CA ASN A 217 1.68 -19.05 0.43
C ASN A 217 0.15 -19.26 0.36
N SER A 218 -0.62 -18.51 1.13
CA SER A 218 -2.08 -18.58 1.11
C SER A 218 -2.72 -17.46 0.26
N PHE A 219 -3.90 -17.73 -0.29
CA PHE A 219 -4.65 -16.75 -1.09
C PHE A 219 -5.21 -15.58 -0.27
N ASP A 220 -5.42 -15.76 1.01
CA ASP A 220 -5.75 -14.70 1.98
C ASP A 220 -4.49 -14.03 2.56
N GLY A 221 -3.30 -14.49 2.19
CA GLY A 221 -2.01 -13.99 2.58
C GLY A 221 -1.32 -13.13 1.51
N TYR A 222 -0.05 -13.47 1.23
CA TYR A 222 0.79 -12.71 0.30
C TYR A 222 0.89 -13.31 -1.09
N LEU A 223 0.42 -14.55 -1.30
CA LEU A 223 0.49 -15.26 -2.57
C LEU A 223 -0.09 -14.44 -3.75
N PRO A 224 -1.28 -13.80 -3.64
CA PRO A 224 -1.82 -13.01 -4.74
C PRO A 224 -0.95 -11.79 -5.06
N GLN A 225 -0.48 -11.06 -4.03
CA GLN A 225 0.40 -9.90 -4.22
C GLN A 225 1.67 -10.28 -4.98
N MET A 226 2.34 -11.34 -4.55
CA MET A 226 3.60 -11.77 -5.12
C MET A 226 3.42 -12.35 -6.54
N THR A 227 2.29 -13.00 -6.80
CA THR A 227 1.93 -13.47 -8.15
C THR A 227 1.72 -12.30 -9.10
N LEU A 228 1.03 -11.24 -8.66
CA LEU A 228 0.80 -10.03 -9.45
C LEU A 228 2.11 -9.28 -9.72
N TYR A 229 2.99 -9.16 -8.73
CA TYR A 229 4.31 -8.56 -8.92
C TYR A 229 5.14 -9.36 -9.94
N ARG A 230 5.14 -10.68 -9.82
CA ARG A 230 5.81 -11.55 -10.79
C ARG A 230 5.29 -11.29 -12.21
N TRP A 231 3.99 -11.33 -12.44
CA TRP A 231 3.41 -11.06 -13.76
C TRP A 231 3.78 -9.67 -14.28
N ALA A 232 3.76 -8.65 -13.44
CA ALA A 232 4.11 -7.29 -13.83
C ALA A 232 5.56 -7.21 -14.35
N ILE A 233 6.50 -7.79 -13.61
CA ILE A 233 7.91 -7.80 -13.96
C ILE A 233 8.18 -8.69 -15.18
N GLU A 234 7.55 -9.87 -15.29
CA GLU A 234 7.63 -10.74 -16.47
C GLU A 234 7.10 -10.06 -17.75
N ASN A 235 6.12 -9.15 -17.61
CA ASN A 235 5.62 -8.37 -18.75
C ASN A 235 6.53 -7.19 -19.09
N GLU A 236 7.11 -6.52 -18.07
CA GLU A 236 7.96 -5.35 -18.30
C GLU A 236 9.29 -5.72 -18.95
N PHE A 237 9.96 -6.75 -18.42
CA PHE A 237 11.28 -7.15 -18.90
C PHE A 237 11.25 -8.22 -19.99
N ASP A 238 10.09 -8.75 -20.32
CA ASP A 238 9.90 -9.93 -21.19
C ASP A 238 10.76 -11.13 -20.79
N MET A 239 11.04 -11.27 -19.51
CA MET A 239 11.86 -12.32 -18.90
C MET A 239 11.07 -13.08 -17.84
N GLU A 240 11.39 -14.34 -17.67
CA GLU A 240 10.79 -15.16 -16.61
C GLU A 240 11.46 -14.87 -15.25
N ILE A 241 10.66 -14.62 -14.22
CA ILE A 241 11.14 -14.54 -12.84
C ILE A 241 11.49 -15.94 -12.34
N THR A 242 12.75 -16.16 -11.98
CA THR A 242 13.26 -17.47 -11.54
C THR A 242 12.65 -17.89 -10.21
N ALA A 243 12.56 -16.97 -9.26
CA ALA A 243 11.87 -17.18 -8.00
C ALA A 243 11.42 -15.88 -7.37
N THR A 244 10.37 -15.97 -6.56
CA THR A 244 9.82 -14.87 -5.77
C THR A 244 9.94 -15.23 -4.30
N TYR A 245 10.45 -14.31 -3.50
CA TYR A 245 10.69 -14.50 -2.08
C TYR A 245 10.06 -13.40 -1.23
N LEU A 246 9.53 -13.81 -0.07
CA LEU A 246 9.26 -12.91 1.04
C LEU A 246 10.42 -12.98 2.02
N ASN A 247 11.06 -11.85 2.28
CA ASN A 247 12.08 -11.74 3.32
C ASN A 247 11.44 -11.30 4.64
N ILE A 248 11.62 -12.10 5.69
CA ILE A 248 11.03 -11.89 7.01
C ILE A 248 12.16 -11.81 8.04
N PRO A 249 12.72 -10.63 8.33
CA PRO A 249 13.94 -10.48 9.14
C PRO A 249 13.87 -11.15 10.51
N LYS A 250 12.72 -11.07 11.17
CA LYS A 250 12.53 -11.66 12.52
C LYS A 250 12.42 -13.18 12.56
N LYS A 251 12.29 -13.88 11.44
CA LYS A 251 12.16 -15.32 11.40
C LYS A 251 13.52 -16.02 11.28
N ILE A 252 13.76 -17.01 12.16
CA ILE A 252 15.01 -17.77 12.13
C ILE A 252 15.00 -18.82 11.01
N LYS A 253 13.91 -19.60 10.90
CA LYS A 253 13.80 -20.68 9.92
C LYS A 253 13.27 -20.21 8.57
N ASP A 254 12.37 -19.25 8.59
CA ASP A 254 11.65 -18.75 7.40
C ASP A 254 12.13 -17.34 7.03
N PHE A 255 13.43 -17.10 7.08
CA PHE A 255 14.00 -15.78 6.75
C PHE A 255 13.72 -15.37 5.30
N TYR A 256 13.86 -16.31 4.35
CA TYR A 256 13.37 -16.20 3.00
C TYR A 256 12.34 -17.29 2.73
N VAL A 257 11.09 -16.90 2.56
CA VAL A 257 10.01 -17.82 2.16
C VAL A 257 9.84 -17.75 0.66
N ARG A 258 10.14 -18.86 -0.03
CA ARG A 258 9.83 -18.95 -1.45
C ARG A 258 8.33 -18.99 -1.66
N VAL A 259 7.84 -18.12 -2.55
CA VAL A 259 6.42 -18.09 -2.92
C VAL A 259 6.14 -19.15 -3.98
N ASN A 260 5.10 -19.94 -3.75
CA ASN A 260 4.69 -21.02 -4.64
C ASN A 260 4.22 -20.49 -6.01
N ARG A 261 4.45 -21.29 -7.04
CA ARG A 261 4.08 -21.00 -8.42
C ARG A 261 3.49 -22.21 -9.08
N SER A 262 2.37 -22.05 -9.75
CA SER A 262 1.75 -23.08 -10.62
C SER A 262 0.66 -22.45 -11.49
N ASN A 263 0.28 -23.09 -12.59
CA ASN A 263 -0.83 -22.64 -13.42
C ASN A 263 -2.15 -22.54 -12.62
N ARG A 264 -2.35 -23.43 -11.66
CA ARG A 264 -3.55 -23.38 -10.78
C ARG A 264 -3.56 -22.14 -9.90
N ILE A 265 -2.41 -21.71 -9.38
CA ILE A 265 -2.28 -20.44 -8.64
C ILE A 265 -2.60 -19.28 -9.57
N ASP A 266 -2.03 -19.27 -10.76
CA ASP A 266 -2.28 -18.24 -11.75
C ASP A 266 -3.76 -18.11 -12.11
N GLU A 267 -4.46 -19.23 -12.33
CA GLU A 267 -5.91 -19.26 -12.56
C GLU A 267 -6.69 -18.61 -11.41
N VAL A 268 -6.43 -19.00 -10.17
CA VAL A 268 -7.16 -18.49 -9.00
C VAL A 268 -6.89 -16.99 -8.80
N VAL A 269 -5.64 -16.54 -8.93
CA VAL A 269 -5.30 -15.10 -8.82
C VAL A 269 -5.93 -14.30 -9.94
N PHE A 270 -5.96 -14.85 -11.16
CA PHE A 270 -6.63 -14.20 -12.30
C PHE A 270 -8.13 -14.01 -12.03
N GLU A 271 -8.82 -15.05 -11.55
CA GLU A 271 -10.24 -14.96 -11.17
C GLU A 271 -10.49 -13.98 -10.01
N MET A 272 -9.54 -13.86 -9.06
CA MET A 272 -9.60 -12.83 -8.01
C MET A 272 -9.56 -11.42 -8.60
N CYS A 273 -8.70 -11.19 -9.60
CA CYS A 273 -8.61 -9.92 -10.31
C CYS A 273 -9.91 -9.59 -11.08
N GLU A 274 -10.48 -10.57 -11.78
CA GLU A 274 -11.75 -10.37 -12.48
C GLU A 274 -12.90 -10.02 -11.52
N ARG A 275 -12.99 -10.72 -10.38
CA ARG A 275 -14.01 -10.44 -9.35
C ARG A 275 -13.82 -9.07 -8.72
N PHE A 276 -12.57 -8.69 -8.42
CA PHE A 276 -12.25 -7.34 -7.94
C PHE A 276 -12.68 -6.29 -8.95
N TYR A 277 -12.27 -6.44 -10.21
CA TYR A 277 -12.55 -5.46 -11.26
C TYR A 277 -14.05 -5.24 -11.46
N LYS A 278 -14.85 -6.32 -11.50
CA LYS A 278 -16.31 -6.22 -11.56
C LYS A 278 -16.92 -5.44 -10.39
N LYS A 279 -16.42 -5.68 -9.16
CA LYS A 279 -16.88 -4.95 -7.96
C LYS A 279 -16.47 -3.48 -8.00
N TYR A 280 -15.27 -3.21 -8.48
CA TYR A 280 -14.73 -1.86 -8.56
C TYR A 280 -15.45 -1.03 -9.63
N GLU A 281 -15.69 -1.58 -10.81
CA GLU A 281 -16.49 -0.92 -11.86
C GLU A 281 -17.91 -0.60 -11.36
N LYS A 282 -18.52 -1.53 -10.63
CA LYS A 282 -19.83 -1.28 -10.02
C LYS A 282 -19.75 -0.13 -8.99
N PHE A 283 -18.74 -0.10 -8.15
CA PHE A 283 -18.52 1.01 -7.23
C PHE A 283 -18.35 2.35 -7.97
N LYS A 284 -17.57 2.40 -9.04
CA LYS A 284 -17.43 3.64 -9.83
C LYS A 284 -18.76 4.18 -10.36
N GLN A 285 -19.69 3.29 -10.74
CA GLN A 285 -21.02 3.66 -11.22
C GLN A 285 -21.96 4.09 -10.10
N ASP A 286 -22.03 3.29 -9.05
CA ASP A 286 -23.09 3.39 -8.03
C ASP A 286 -22.65 4.17 -6.78
N ARG A 287 -21.35 4.39 -6.59
CA ARG A 287 -20.76 4.97 -5.37
C ARG A 287 -21.17 4.25 -4.08
N LEU A 288 -21.42 2.94 -4.18
CA LEU A 288 -21.82 2.08 -3.08
C LEU A 288 -20.69 1.15 -2.67
N LEU A 289 -20.30 1.17 -1.40
CA LEU A 289 -19.27 0.29 -0.84
C LEU A 289 -19.87 -0.65 0.21
N ARG A 290 -19.54 -1.93 0.11
CA ARG A 290 -19.90 -2.89 1.14
C ARG A 290 -19.08 -2.65 2.40
N VAL A 291 -19.75 -2.55 3.55
CA VAL A 291 -19.10 -2.51 4.86
C VAL A 291 -19.17 -3.88 5.53
N LYS A 292 -18.09 -4.23 6.25
CA LYS A 292 -18.02 -5.35 7.18
C LYS A 292 -17.50 -4.84 8.52
N PRO A 293 -18.01 -5.33 9.64
CA PRO A 293 -17.48 -4.97 10.94
C PRO A 293 -16.03 -5.42 11.08
N VAL A 294 -15.28 -4.75 11.93
CA VAL A 294 -13.90 -5.08 12.26
C VAL A 294 -13.76 -5.29 13.77
N ASP A 295 -13.13 -6.39 14.15
CA ASP A 295 -12.90 -6.71 15.56
C ASP A 295 -11.66 -5.95 16.08
N TRP A 296 -10.67 -5.77 15.22
CA TRP A 296 -9.42 -5.10 15.53
C TRP A 296 -9.02 -4.10 14.44
N CYS A 297 -8.53 -2.93 14.86
CA CYS A 297 -7.97 -1.90 14.00
C CYS A 297 -6.97 -1.08 14.85
N ASP A 298 -5.86 -0.66 14.26
CA ASP A 298 -4.85 0.17 14.94
C ASP A 298 -5.39 1.56 15.30
N ASN A 299 -6.29 2.08 14.48
CA ASN A 299 -6.93 3.38 14.70
C ASN A 299 -8.33 3.21 15.26
N GLN A 300 -8.58 3.76 16.47
CA GLN A 300 -9.88 3.63 17.14
C GLN A 300 -10.99 4.40 16.42
N GLU A 301 -10.68 5.52 15.79
CA GLU A 301 -11.67 6.31 15.04
C GLU A 301 -12.12 5.58 13.79
N GLU A 302 -11.17 5.01 13.04
CA GLU A 302 -11.44 4.11 11.91
C GLU A 302 -12.37 2.97 12.32
N LYS A 303 -12.04 2.28 13.42
CA LYS A 303 -12.84 1.18 13.96
C LYS A 303 -14.26 1.62 14.31
N ASN A 304 -14.39 2.76 15.00
CA ASN A 304 -15.67 3.30 15.40
C ASN A 304 -16.58 3.62 14.21
N VAL A 305 -16.03 4.29 13.19
CA VAL A 305 -16.77 4.63 11.96
C VAL A 305 -17.24 3.37 11.24
N ILE A 306 -16.34 2.39 11.02
CA ILE A 306 -16.69 1.13 10.35
C ILE A 306 -17.78 0.39 11.10
N ASN A 307 -17.63 0.22 12.43
CA ASN A 307 -18.57 -0.57 13.23
C ASN A 307 -19.91 0.15 13.45
N THR A 308 -19.91 1.48 13.56
CA THR A 308 -21.15 2.27 13.62
C THR A 308 -22.00 2.04 12.37
N LEU A 309 -21.39 2.06 11.19
CA LEU A 309 -22.10 1.75 9.94
C LEU A 309 -22.48 0.28 9.84
N ALA A 310 -21.58 -0.64 10.17
CA ALA A 310 -21.82 -2.08 10.03
C ALA A 310 -22.97 -2.59 10.91
N TYR A 311 -23.14 -2.03 12.11
CA TYR A 311 -24.15 -2.45 13.08
C TYR A 311 -25.34 -1.48 13.20
N GLY A 312 -25.25 -0.28 12.65
CA GLY A 312 -26.24 0.78 12.83
C GLY A 312 -27.55 0.62 12.06
N GLY A 313 -27.59 -0.24 11.06
CA GLY A 313 -28.79 -0.44 10.23
C GLY A 313 -28.99 0.62 9.14
N VAL A 314 -30.10 0.50 8.41
CA VAL A 314 -30.46 1.41 7.29
C VAL A 314 -30.65 2.83 7.81
N ASP A 315 -30.22 3.82 7.03
CA ASP A 315 -30.26 5.26 7.32
C ASP A 315 -29.28 5.74 8.41
N THR A 316 -28.45 4.86 9.00
CA THR A 316 -27.36 5.30 9.87
C THR A 316 -26.40 6.18 9.08
N LYS A 317 -26.20 7.41 9.57
CA LYS A 317 -25.32 8.41 8.97
C LYS A 317 -24.12 8.67 9.88
N VAL A 318 -22.95 8.75 9.29
CA VAL A 318 -21.69 9.05 9.99
C VAL A 318 -21.01 10.24 9.33
N GLU A 319 -20.58 11.20 10.14
CA GLU A 319 -19.70 12.28 9.71
C GLU A 319 -18.29 11.73 9.49
N ILE A 320 -17.67 12.12 8.39
CA ILE A 320 -16.32 11.75 8.01
C ILE A 320 -15.44 13.00 8.01
N LEU A 321 -14.36 12.96 8.76
CA LEU A 321 -13.34 14.01 8.83
C LEU A 321 -12.12 13.59 8.03
N VAL A 322 -11.92 14.18 6.84
CA VAL A 322 -10.76 13.88 6.00
C VAL A 322 -9.66 14.90 6.29
N PRO A 323 -8.51 14.49 6.84
CA PRO A 323 -7.44 15.43 7.19
C PRO A 323 -6.92 16.18 5.96
N LEU A 324 -6.79 17.50 6.08
CA LEU A 324 -6.23 18.37 5.03
C LEU A 324 -4.78 18.75 5.29
N GLY A 325 -4.33 18.69 6.54
CA GLY A 325 -3.04 19.14 7.00
C GLY A 325 -3.16 20.22 8.08
N GLU A 326 -2.06 20.95 8.34
CA GLU A 326 -2.08 22.05 9.28
C GLU A 326 -2.95 23.20 8.77
N THR A 327 -3.54 23.94 9.71
CA THR A 327 -4.46 25.04 9.40
C THR A 327 -3.75 26.09 8.54
N ASN A 328 -4.31 26.37 7.38
CA ASN A 328 -3.89 27.47 6.51
C ASN A 328 -5.05 28.46 6.37
N ASN A 329 -4.99 29.54 7.12
CA ASN A 329 -6.06 30.54 7.19
C ASN A 329 -6.35 31.18 5.83
N ASP A 330 -5.32 31.44 5.02
CA ASP A 330 -5.50 32.12 3.73
C ASP A 330 -6.32 31.26 2.75
N ILE A 331 -6.07 29.94 2.73
CA ILE A 331 -6.85 29.00 1.89
C ILE A 331 -8.25 28.83 2.47
N LYS A 332 -8.38 28.80 3.80
CA LYS A 332 -9.65 28.58 4.48
C LYS A 332 -10.61 29.73 4.25
N ASP A 333 -10.14 30.97 4.39
CA ASP A 333 -10.94 32.17 4.16
C ASP A 333 -11.45 32.25 2.70
N PHE A 334 -10.65 31.77 1.76
CA PHE A 334 -11.04 31.67 0.35
C PHE A 334 -12.11 30.59 0.08
N ILE A 335 -12.03 29.43 0.74
CA ILE A 335 -12.97 28.31 0.48
C ILE A 335 -14.31 28.52 1.17
N VAL A 336 -14.32 29.22 2.32
CA VAL A 336 -15.51 29.45 3.15
C VAL A 336 -16.20 30.77 2.84
N GLY A 337 -15.53 31.75 2.22
CA GLY A 337 -16.10 33.01 1.74
C GLY A 337 -16.84 32.84 0.43
#